data_df6cd32b2668f20f4e52e8dbb1bb1a39
#
_entry.id   df6cd32b2668f20f4e52e8dbb1bb1a39
#
_cell.length_a   1.000
_cell.length_b   1.000
_cell.length_c   1.000
_cell.angle_alpha   90.00
_cell.angle_beta   90.00
_cell.angle_gamma   90.00
#
_symmetry.space_group_name_H-M   'P 1'
#
loop_
_entity.id
_entity.type
_entity.pdbx_description
1 polymer ?
#
loop_
_entity_poly.entity_id
_entity_poly.type
_entity_poly.pdbx_seq_one_letter_code
_entity_poly.pdbx_strand_id
1 'polypeptide(L)'
;MRIKAEKLTLQIPSLLVKANNIANTVWEGAHNRNRSGIGDNFWQFRKYSYGDPAHLIDWKKSAKSNNTFVQEKELSTLQNIVIWRDTSKSMSFSSNKSIDTKAYRSDLLTLALTIIFSKSGENIVLNGLNSKLMHGKEAINFITSQM
;
A
#
# COMPACT_ATOMS: atom_id res chain seq x y z
N MET A 1 -13.29 17.31 30.05
CA MET A 1 -13.36 16.74 28.67
C MET A 1 -12.47 17.44 27.64
N ARG A 2 -12.32 18.77 27.62
CA ARG A 2 -11.44 19.51 26.70
C ARG A 2 -9.97 19.06 26.69
N ILE A 3 -9.36 18.87 27.85
CA ILE A 3 -7.93 18.50 27.99
C ILE A 3 -7.60 17.12 27.39
N LYS A 4 -8.57 16.20 27.36
CA LYS A 4 -8.40 14.89 26.71
C LYS A 4 -8.44 14.97 25.19
N ALA A 5 -9.27 15.86 24.65
CA ALA A 5 -9.38 16.10 23.20
C ALA A 5 -8.15 16.82 22.66
N GLU A 6 -7.59 17.81 23.38
CA GLU A 6 -6.35 18.51 23.00
C GLU A 6 -5.13 17.58 23.01
N LYS A 7 -5.00 16.67 24.00
CA LYS A 7 -3.94 15.65 24.00
C LYS A 7 -4.04 14.67 22.86
N LEU A 8 -5.24 14.25 22.46
CA LEU A 8 -5.46 13.38 21.31
C LEU A 8 -5.09 14.06 19.99
N THR A 9 -5.45 15.34 19.83
CA THR A 9 -5.13 16.13 18.60
C THR A 9 -3.62 16.34 18.43
N LEU A 10 -2.83 16.38 19.50
CA LEU A 10 -1.37 16.49 19.46
C LEU A 10 -0.66 15.14 19.22
N GLN A 11 -1.31 14.01 19.51
CA GLN A 11 -0.71 12.69 19.31
C GLN A 11 -0.84 12.17 17.87
N ILE A 12 -1.91 12.54 17.18
CA ILE A 12 -2.17 12.10 15.80
C ILE A 12 -1.05 12.50 14.82
N PRO A 13 -0.55 13.75 14.81
CA PRO A 13 0.57 14.13 13.94
C PRO A 13 1.85 13.35 14.23
N SER A 14 2.16 13.06 15.50
CA SER A 14 3.34 12.29 15.87
C SER A 14 3.23 10.81 15.48
N LEU A 15 2.04 10.22 15.59
CA LEU A 15 1.74 8.87 15.14
C LEU A 15 1.89 8.76 13.61
N LEU A 16 1.34 9.73 12.87
CA LEU A 16 1.44 9.77 11.42
C LEU A 16 2.89 9.90 10.94
N VAL A 17 3.71 10.71 11.60
CA VAL A 17 5.14 10.84 11.27
C VAL A 17 5.87 9.51 11.50
N LYS A 18 5.63 8.84 12.64
CA LYS A 18 6.21 7.53 12.92
C LYS A 18 5.77 6.47 11.90
N ALA A 19 4.48 6.46 11.55
CA ALA A 19 3.92 5.55 10.55
C ALA A 19 4.55 5.78 9.16
N ASN A 20 4.74 7.03 8.76
CA ASN A 20 5.43 7.37 7.50
C ASN A 20 6.88 6.88 7.48
N ASN A 21 7.62 7.03 8.58
CA ASN A 21 9.00 6.55 8.67
C ASN A 21 9.06 5.02 8.52
N ILE A 22 8.19 4.28 9.20
CA ILE A 22 8.09 2.82 9.05
C ILE A 22 7.73 2.46 7.61
N ALA A 23 6.71 3.10 7.04
CA ALA A 23 6.27 2.85 5.67
C ALA A 23 7.38 3.11 4.65
N ASN A 24 8.16 4.18 4.80
CA ASN A 24 9.28 4.49 3.91
C ASN A 24 10.39 3.42 4.01
N THR A 25 10.77 3.03 5.22
CA THR A 25 11.78 1.98 5.43
C THR A 25 11.38 0.65 4.78
N VAL A 26 10.13 0.24 4.95
CA VAL A 26 9.61 -0.98 4.33
C VAL A 26 9.54 -0.84 2.80
N TRP A 27 9.10 0.32 2.32
CA TRP A 27 8.97 0.59 0.89
C TRP A 27 10.32 0.53 0.17
N GLU A 28 11.36 1.13 0.72
CA GLU A 28 12.72 1.08 0.17
C GLU A 28 13.28 -0.35 0.09
N GLY A 29 12.90 -1.23 1.04
CA GLY A 29 13.31 -2.63 1.06
C GLY A 29 12.52 -3.56 0.14
N ALA A 30 11.32 -3.16 -0.32
CA ALA A 30 10.37 -4.04 -1.00
C ALA A 30 10.42 -3.99 -2.55
N HIS A 31 11.19 -3.10 -3.15
CA HIS A 31 11.11 -2.74 -4.58
C HIS A 31 11.60 -3.78 -5.59
N ASN A 32 11.72 -5.07 -5.24
CA ASN A 32 12.35 -6.05 -6.14
C ASN A 32 11.45 -7.24 -6.57
N ARG A 33 10.12 -7.07 -6.67
CA ARG A 33 9.23 -8.16 -7.12
C ARG A 33 8.27 -7.71 -8.22
N ASN A 34 8.83 -7.47 -9.40
CA ASN A 34 8.03 -7.17 -10.59
C ASN A 34 7.60 -8.48 -11.28
N ARG A 35 6.35 -8.55 -11.77
CA ARG A 35 5.82 -9.67 -12.56
C ARG A 35 5.28 -9.14 -13.89
N SER A 36 5.43 -9.92 -14.95
CA SER A 36 4.87 -9.60 -16.27
C SER A 36 3.34 -9.64 -16.27
N GLY A 37 2.67 -8.68 -16.92
CA GLY A 37 1.21 -8.65 -17.04
C GLY A 37 0.64 -7.41 -17.73
N ILE A 38 -0.64 -7.11 -17.48
CA ILE A 38 -1.34 -5.96 -18.04
C ILE A 38 -1.08 -4.72 -17.19
N GLY A 39 -0.04 -3.97 -17.50
CA GLY A 39 0.30 -2.69 -16.84
C GLY A 39 0.86 -1.69 -17.84
N ASP A 40 1.17 -0.50 -17.36
CA ASP A 40 1.75 0.55 -18.21
C ASP A 40 3.28 0.51 -18.25
N ASN A 41 3.90 -0.13 -17.26
CA ASN A 41 5.35 -0.22 -17.19
C ASN A 41 5.89 -1.37 -18.03
N PHE A 42 7.03 -1.11 -18.69
CA PHE A 42 7.74 -2.12 -19.43
C PHE A 42 8.27 -3.23 -18.49
N TRP A 43 7.99 -4.50 -18.82
CA TRP A 43 8.54 -5.65 -18.12
C TRP A 43 9.72 -6.24 -18.88
N GLN A 44 9.44 -6.82 -20.04
CA GLN A 44 10.47 -7.47 -20.86
C GLN A 44 10.07 -7.56 -22.34
N PHE A 45 11.01 -7.98 -23.19
CA PHE A 45 10.73 -8.38 -24.54
C PHE A 45 10.63 -9.90 -24.67
N ARG A 46 9.60 -10.36 -25.32
CA ARG A 46 9.38 -11.75 -25.69
C ARG A 46 9.35 -11.91 -27.19
N LYS A 47 9.73 -13.09 -27.73
CA LYS A 47 9.52 -13.38 -29.15
C LYS A 47 8.03 -13.43 -29.47
N TYR A 48 7.67 -12.91 -30.64
CA TYR A 48 6.31 -12.97 -31.16
C TYR A 48 5.87 -14.43 -31.31
N SER A 49 4.66 -14.74 -30.89
CA SER A 49 3.97 -16.01 -31.11
C SER A 49 2.70 -15.79 -31.93
N TYR A 50 2.32 -16.79 -32.71
CA TYR A 50 1.08 -16.71 -33.48
C TYR A 50 -0.13 -16.48 -32.56
N GLY A 51 -0.91 -15.41 -32.87
CA GLY A 51 -2.04 -14.97 -32.04
C GLY A 51 -1.76 -13.74 -31.18
N ASP A 52 -0.50 -13.31 -31.07
CA ASP A 52 -0.18 -12.05 -30.36
C ASP A 52 -0.74 -10.86 -31.14
N PRO A 53 -1.32 -9.85 -30.46
CA PRO A 53 -1.79 -8.63 -31.10
C PRO A 53 -0.65 -7.83 -31.75
N ALA A 54 -0.81 -7.46 -33.01
CA ALA A 54 0.23 -6.76 -33.77
C ALA A 54 0.64 -5.40 -33.16
N HIS A 55 -0.26 -4.75 -32.41
CA HIS A 55 0.03 -3.46 -31.76
C HIS A 55 1.02 -3.58 -30.59
N LEU A 56 1.29 -4.79 -30.09
CA LEU A 56 2.28 -5.05 -29.05
C LEU A 56 3.69 -5.30 -29.62
N ILE A 57 3.84 -5.39 -30.94
CA ILE A 57 5.14 -5.61 -31.58
C ILE A 57 6.01 -4.37 -31.44
N ASP A 58 7.20 -4.55 -30.90
CA ASP A 58 8.24 -3.53 -30.93
C ASP A 58 9.01 -3.61 -32.24
N TRP A 59 8.58 -2.81 -33.20
CA TRP A 59 9.19 -2.75 -34.52
C TRP A 59 10.64 -2.28 -34.49
N LYS A 60 11.00 -1.39 -33.56
CA LYS A 60 12.37 -0.86 -33.41
C LYS A 60 13.35 -1.94 -32.96
N LYS A 61 12.95 -2.79 -32.02
CA LYS A 61 13.75 -3.91 -31.57
C LYS A 61 13.78 -5.03 -32.61
N SER A 62 12.65 -5.33 -33.21
CA SER A 62 12.51 -6.37 -34.22
C SER A 62 13.36 -6.08 -35.45
N ALA A 63 13.43 -4.82 -35.90
CA ALA A 63 14.26 -4.41 -37.03
C ALA A 63 15.78 -4.57 -36.81
N LYS A 64 16.23 -4.70 -35.55
CA LYS A 64 17.64 -4.92 -35.19
C LYS A 64 18.02 -6.39 -35.04
N SER A 65 17.09 -7.30 -35.30
CA SER A 65 17.27 -8.73 -35.15
C SER A 65 16.49 -9.51 -36.17
N ASN A 66 16.81 -10.79 -36.36
CA ASN A 66 16.07 -11.71 -37.24
C ASN A 66 14.77 -12.25 -36.61
N ASN A 67 14.38 -11.76 -35.44
CA ASN A 67 13.16 -12.18 -34.75
C ASN A 67 12.24 -10.98 -34.49
N THR A 68 10.93 -11.25 -34.57
CA THR A 68 9.92 -10.29 -34.14
C THR A 68 9.76 -10.33 -32.63
N PHE A 69 9.79 -9.16 -31.96
CA PHE A 69 9.64 -9.04 -30.51
C PHE A 69 8.35 -8.31 -30.14
N VAL A 70 7.71 -8.82 -29.10
CA VAL A 70 6.55 -8.20 -28.43
C VAL A 70 7.01 -7.59 -27.14
N GLN A 71 6.52 -6.41 -26.85
CA GLN A 71 6.73 -5.75 -25.56
C GLN A 71 5.73 -6.29 -24.54
N GLU A 72 6.22 -6.94 -23.51
CA GLU A 72 5.40 -7.32 -22.34
C GLU A 72 5.43 -6.19 -21.32
N LYS A 73 4.25 -5.89 -20.79
CA LYS A 73 4.08 -4.90 -19.73
C LYS A 73 3.97 -5.57 -18.37
N GLU A 74 4.24 -4.84 -17.31
CA GLU A 74 4.08 -5.31 -15.93
C GLU A 74 2.59 -5.58 -15.62
N LEU A 75 2.32 -6.65 -14.87
CA LEU A 75 0.96 -6.93 -14.38
C LEU A 75 0.60 -5.92 -13.28
N SER A 76 -0.26 -4.97 -13.60
CA SER A 76 -0.81 -4.01 -12.64
C SER A 76 -2.25 -4.40 -12.31
N THR A 77 -2.43 -5.19 -11.26
CA THR A 77 -3.75 -5.58 -10.77
C THR A 77 -3.97 -4.91 -9.42
N LEU A 78 -4.91 -3.96 -9.35
CA LEU A 78 -5.34 -3.35 -8.09
C LEU A 78 -5.94 -4.43 -7.18
N GLN A 79 -5.42 -4.53 -5.97
CA GLN A 79 -5.95 -5.44 -4.95
C GLN A 79 -6.81 -4.68 -3.95
N ASN A 80 -7.79 -5.39 -3.38
CA ASN A 80 -8.61 -4.87 -2.29
C ASN A 80 -8.03 -5.42 -0.98
N ILE A 81 -7.42 -4.54 -0.20
CA ILE A 81 -6.79 -4.86 1.07
C ILE A 81 -7.79 -4.60 2.20
N VAL A 82 -8.11 -5.64 2.95
CA VAL A 82 -8.95 -5.52 4.14
C VAL A 82 -8.06 -5.52 5.37
N ILE A 83 -8.06 -4.42 6.10
CA ILE A 83 -7.34 -4.30 7.38
C ILE A 83 -8.35 -4.46 8.51
N TRP A 84 -8.07 -5.36 9.43
CA TRP A 84 -8.83 -5.51 10.67
C TRP A 84 -7.97 -5.11 11.86
N ARG A 85 -8.54 -4.33 12.77
CA ARG A 85 -7.89 -3.85 13.99
C ARG A 85 -8.72 -4.24 15.21
N ASP A 86 -8.11 -4.92 16.18
CA ASP A 86 -8.74 -5.17 17.46
C ASP A 86 -8.85 -3.88 18.28
N THR A 87 -10.08 -3.52 18.66
CA THR A 87 -10.39 -2.35 19.50
C THR A 87 -10.87 -2.74 20.90
N SER A 88 -10.72 -4.00 21.28
CA SER A 88 -11.15 -4.49 22.58
C SER A 88 -10.37 -3.87 23.75
N LYS A 89 -10.96 -3.90 24.94
CA LYS A 89 -10.31 -3.37 26.16
C LYS A 89 -8.97 -4.04 26.48
N SER A 90 -8.76 -5.27 26.03
CA SER A 90 -7.49 -6.01 26.18
C SER A 90 -6.32 -5.33 25.48
N MET A 91 -6.59 -4.51 24.48
CA MET A 91 -5.57 -3.74 23.75
C MET A 91 -5.03 -2.54 24.54
N SER A 92 -5.69 -2.12 25.59
CA SER A 92 -5.19 -1.06 26.50
C SER A 92 -4.05 -1.52 27.41
N PHE A 93 -3.64 -2.78 27.30
CA PHE A 93 -2.57 -3.36 28.12
C PHE A 93 -1.18 -2.89 27.66
N SER A 94 -0.32 -2.62 28.65
CA SER A 94 1.13 -2.44 28.48
C SER A 94 1.85 -3.23 29.57
N SER A 95 2.92 -3.94 29.25
CA SER A 95 3.73 -4.69 30.21
C SER A 95 4.54 -3.80 31.14
N ASN A 96 4.85 -2.58 30.75
CA ASN A 96 5.58 -1.58 31.52
C ASN A 96 5.03 -0.18 31.17
N LYS A 97 5.01 0.73 32.16
CA LYS A 97 4.57 2.12 31.98
C LYS A 97 5.42 2.92 30.97
N SER A 98 6.65 2.51 30.73
CA SER A 98 7.55 3.11 29.74
C SER A 98 7.33 2.60 28.31
N ILE A 99 6.48 1.59 28.12
CA ILE A 99 6.25 0.94 26.83
C ILE A 99 4.85 1.32 26.32
N ASP A 100 4.74 1.63 25.04
CA ASP A 100 3.47 1.92 24.40
C ASP A 100 2.47 0.74 24.55
N THR A 101 1.18 1.05 24.70
CA THR A 101 0.12 0.06 24.77
C THR A 101 -0.01 -0.73 23.48
N LYS A 102 -0.62 -1.92 23.53
CA LYS A 102 -0.93 -2.70 22.33
C LYS A 102 -1.82 -1.91 21.36
N ALA A 103 -2.79 -1.14 21.87
CA ALA A 103 -3.65 -0.28 21.07
C ALA A 103 -2.81 0.72 20.25
N TYR A 104 -1.92 1.47 20.90
CA TYR A 104 -1.07 2.45 20.23
C TYR A 104 -0.20 1.80 19.12
N ARG A 105 0.38 0.63 19.40
CA ARG A 105 1.17 -0.11 18.42
C ARG A 105 0.33 -0.61 17.26
N SER A 106 -0.89 -1.09 17.54
CA SER A 106 -1.85 -1.51 16.52
C SER A 106 -2.22 -0.34 15.61
N ASP A 107 -2.48 0.83 16.18
CA ASP A 107 -2.80 2.06 15.43
C ASP A 107 -1.64 2.48 14.54
N LEU A 108 -0.42 2.46 15.08
CA LEU A 108 0.80 2.78 14.34
C LEU A 108 1.00 1.85 13.14
N LEU A 109 0.84 0.53 13.35
CA LEU A 109 1.00 -0.46 12.28
C LEU A 109 -0.12 -0.36 11.24
N THR A 110 -1.36 -0.14 11.65
CA THR A 110 -2.50 0.06 10.75
C THR A 110 -2.26 1.26 9.83
N LEU A 111 -1.80 2.38 10.39
CA LEU A 111 -1.46 3.57 9.61
C LEU A 111 -0.28 3.32 8.65
N ALA A 112 0.78 2.67 9.13
CA ALA A 112 1.94 2.35 8.29
C ALA A 112 1.57 1.45 7.10
N LEU A 113 0.77 0.41 7.33
CA LEU A 113 0.26 -0.47 6.27
C LEU A 113 -0.64 0.30 5.29
N THR A 114 -1.53 1.16 5.79
CA THR A 114 -2.37 2.02 4.95
C THR A 114 -1.53 2.91 4.04
N ILE A 115 -0.45 3.49 4.54
CA ILE A 115 0.45 4.33 3.75
C ILE A 115 1.17 3.50 2.68
N ILE A 116 1.66 2.30 3.03
CA ILE A 116 2.33 1.40 2.09
C ILE A 116 1.38 1.01 0.95
N PHE A 117 0.19 0.51 1.27
CA PHE A 117 -0.78 0.07 0.26
C PHE A 117 -1.34 1.25 -0.56
N SER A 118 -1.50 2.43 0.04
CA SER A 118 -1.84 3.65 -0.71
C SER A 118 -0.76 4.05 -1.71
N LYS A 119 0.53 3.85 -1.38
CA LYS A 119 1.65 4.08 -2.31
C LYS A 119 1.70 3.04 -3.44
N SER A 120 1.32 1.78 -3.14
CA SER A 120 1.19 0.73 -4.16
C SER A 120 -0.01 0.94 -5.09
N GLY A 121 -0.88 1.91 -4.78
CA GLY A 121 -2.11 2.15 -5.55
C GLY A 121 -3.26 1.24 -5.18
N GLU A 122 -3.16 0.44 -4.12
CA GLU A 122 -4.17 -0.53 -3.71
C GLU A 122 -5.41 0.12 -3.07
N ASN A 123 -6.55 -0.55 -3.18
CA ASN A 123 -7.76 -0.17 -2.46
C ASN A 123 -7.74 -0.71 -1.03
N ILE A 124 -8.20 0.09 -0.06
CA ILE A 124 -8.14 -0.25 1.35
C ILE A 124 -9.52 -0.15 1.98
N VAL A 125 -9.87 -1.16 2.80
CA VAL A 125 -11.05 -1.19 3.66
C VAL A 125 -10.61 -1.41 5.09
N LEU A 126 -11.09 -0.60 6.03
CA LEU A 126 -10.95 -0.85 7.46
C LEU A 126 -12.19 -1.60 7.97
N ASN A 127 -12.05 -2.90 8.18
CA ASN A 127 -13.15 -3.75 8.61
C ASN A 127 -13.63 -3.37 10.03
N GLY A 128 -14.96 -3.33 10.20
CA GLY A 128 -15.62 -2.98 11.45
C GLY A 128 -15.99 -1.50 11.62
N LEU A 129 -15.44 -0.60 10.80
CA LEU A 129 -15.76 0.83 10.85
C LEU A 129 -16.45 1.34 9.57
N ASN A 130 -16.03 0.85 8.43
CA ASN A 130 -16.63 1.21 7.14
C ASN A 130 -16.38 0.08 6.13
N SER A 131 -17.39 -0.23 5.32
CA SER A 131 -17.27 -1.19 4.22
C SER A 131 -16.90 -0.53 2.89
N LYS A 132 -16.66 0.79 2.88
CA LYS A 132 -16.32 1.54 1.68
C LYS A 132 -14.85 1.29 1.30
N LEU A 133 -14.63 0.94 0.04
CA LEU A 133 -13.29 0.93 -0.57
C LEU A 133 -12.76 2.37 -0.64
N MET A 134 -11.56 2.57 -0.12
CA MET A 134 -10.87 3.87 -0.10
C MET A 134 -9.53 3.76 -0.80
N HIS A 135 -9.09 4.83 -1.41
CA HIS A 135 -7.85 4.87 -2.19
C HIS A 135 -6.96 6.05 -1.80
N GLY A 136 -5.65 5.85 -1.82
CA GLY A 136 -4.66 6.90 -1.65
C GLY A 136 -4.84 7.73 -0.38
N LYS A 137 -4.81 9.06 -0.51
CA LYS A 137 -4.92 10.00 0.62
C LYS A 137 -6.26 9.93 1.37
N GLU A 138 -7.35 9.55 0.68
CA GLU A 138 -8.66 9.39 1.33
C GLU A 138 -8.60 8.32 2.41
N ALA A 139 -7.99 7.17 2.11
CA ALA A 139 -7.80 6.08 3.07
C ALA A 139 -6.97 6.51 4.28
N ILE A 140 -5.86 7.22 4.07
CA ILE A 140 -4.99 7.70 5.14
C ILE A 140 -5.76 8.67 6.05
N ASN A 141 -6.44 9.66 5.48
CA ASN A 141 -7.20 10.65 6.24
C ASN A 141 -8.33 10.01 7.05
N PHE A 142 -9.10 9.10 6.42
CA PHE A 142 -10.18 8.39 7.09
C PHE A 142 -9.65 7.58 8.27
N ILE A 143 -8.64 6.73 8.07
CA ILE A 143 -8.08 5.88 9.12
C ILE A 143 -7.48 6.72 10.24
N THR A 144 -6.80 7.83 9.93
CA THR A 144 -6.27 8.77 10.93
C THR A 144 -7.39 9.37 11.78
N SER A 145 -8.54 9.65 11.20
CA SER A 145 -9.69 10.21 11.94
C SER A 145 -10.39 9.21 12.88
N GLN A 146 -10.11 7.92 12.73
CA GLN A 146 -10.68 6.84 13.55
C GLN A 146 -9.77 6.41 14.71
N MET A 147 -8.63 7.03 14.87
CA MET A 147 -7.64 6.79 15.94
C MET A 147 -7.67 7.90 16.99
#